data_e2ecd1ad3dfa68ce4770767d728de89f
#
_entry.id   e2ecd1ad3dfa68ce4770767d728de89f
#
_cell.length_a   1.000
_cell.length_b   1.000
_cell.length_c   1.000
_cell.angle_alpha   90.00
_cell.angle_beta   90.00
_cell.angle_gamma   90.00
#
_symmetry.space_group_name_H-M   'P 1'
#
loop_
_entity.id
_entity.type
_entity.pdbx_description
1 polymer ?
#
loop_
_entity_poly.entity_id
_entity_poly.type
_entity_poly.pdbx_seq_one_letter_code
_entity_poly.pdbx_strand_id
1 'polypeptide(L)'
;MAKNKSLLILVGVVVLAIVIYFSTQQSKVAKTGAGGEIKMGIILGFTGPIESLTPAMAASAELAFKEASDSGSLLGGATISPVRADSTCVDSAAATAAAEGVIAQGVAAIMGADCSGVTGAIATNVAV
;
A
#
# COMPACT_ATOMS: atom_id res chain seq x y z
N MET A 1 -25.55 47.27 32.71
CA MET A 1 -25.59 46.49 31.44
C MET A 1 -24.23 46.22 30.77
N ALA A 2 -23.10 46.76 31.22
CA ALA A 2 -21.77 46.54 30.62
C ALA A 2 -21.10 45.21 31.03
N LYS A 3 -21.41 44.68 32.21
CA LYS A 3 -20.76 43.50 32.78
C LYS A 3 -21.01 42.18 31.98
N ASN A 4 -22.14 42.06 31.28
CA ASN A 4 -22.46 40.85 30.51
C ASN A 4 -21.77 40.80 29.12
N LYS A 5 -21.43 41.97 28.55
CA LYS A 5 -20.74 42.01 27.25
C LYS A 5 -19.29 41.50 27.33
N SER A 6 -18.56 41.88 28.40
CA SER A 6 -17.21 41.37 28.66
C SER A 6 -17.20 39.87 28.88
N LEU A 7 -18.20 39.32 29.59
CA LEU A 7 -18.30 37.88 29.84
C LEU A 7 -18.57 37.10 28.53
N LEU A 8 -19.43 37.62 27.67
CA LEU A 8 -19.74 37.02 26.36
C LEU A 8 -18.52 37.02 25.43
N ILE A 9 -17.73 38.10 25.42
CA ILE A 9 -16.47 38.16 24.63
C ILE A 9 -15.46 37.15 25.16
N LEU A 10 -15.33 37.03 26.47
CA LEU A 10 -14.38 36.11 27.10
C LEU A 10 -14.75 34.65 26.80
N VAL A 11 -16.02 34.29 26.87
CA VAL A 11 -16.52 32.96 26.50
C VAL A 11 -16.30 32.68 25.01
N GLY A 12 -16.54 33.66 24.13
CA GLY A 12 -16.29 33.51 22.69
C GLY A 12 -14.82 33.25 22.36
N VAL A 13 -13.89 33.95 23.02
CA VAL A 13 -12.43 33.74 22.83
C VAL A 13 -11.99 32.36 23.33
N VAL A 14 -12.53 31.91 24.47
CA VAL A 14 -12.22 30.58 25.00
C VAL A 14 -12.72 29.46 24.07
N VAL A 15 -13.96 29.60 23.56
CA VAL A 15 -14.50 28.61 22.61
C VAL A 15 -13.68 28.58 21.31
N LEU A 16 -13.30 29.76 20.80
CA LEU A 16 -12.46 29.85 19.60
C LEU A 16 -11.10 29.20 19.83
N ALA A 17 -10.48 29.43 20.97
CA ALA A 17 -9.21 28.82 21.34
C ALA A 17 -9.31 27.29 21.45
N ILE A 18 -10.42 26.77 22.01
CA ILE A 18 -10.68 25.33 22.10
C ILE A 18 -10.87 24.74 20.70
N VAL A 19 -11.63 25.39 19.81
CA VAL A 19 -11.83 24.91 18.43
C VAL A 19 -10.52 24.89 17.67
N ILE A 20 -9.69 25.92 17.77
CA ILE A 20 -8.36 25.97 17.14
C ILE A 20 -7.45 24.86 17.73
N TYR A 21 -7.47 24.68 19.06
CA TYR A 21 -6.69 23.64 19.71
C TYR A 21 -7.08 22.23 19.23
N PHE A 22 -8.37 21.92 19.15
CA PHE A 22 -8.85 20.63 18.62
C PHE A 22 -8.56 20.48 17.13
N SER A 23 -8.68 21.52 16.32
CA SER A 23 -8.36 21.48 14.88
C SER A 23 -6.87 21.25 14.63
N THR A 24 -5.99 21.80 15.45
CA THR A 24 -4.53 21.59 15.34
C THR A 24 -4.11 20.21 15.86
N GLN A 25 -4.87 19.62 16.77
CA GLN A 25 -4.61 18.24 17.24
C GLN A 25 -4.95 17.20 16.17
N GLN A 26 -5.97 17.41 15.35
CA GLN A 26 -6.29 16.51 14.24
C GLN A 26 -5.18 16.43 13.17
N SER A 27 -4.39 17.48 13.04
CA SER A 27 -3.23 17.47 12.12
C SER A 27 -2.01 16.73 12.65
N LYS A 28 -2.02 16.33 13.92
CA LYS A 28 -0.95 15.58 14.61
C LYS A 28 -1.31 14.14 14.94
N VAL A 29 -2.26 13.55 14.24
CA VAL A 29 -2.27 12.10 14.10
C VAL A 29 -1.09 11.76 13.19
N ALA A 30 0.09 11.82 13.79
CA ALA A 30 1.25 11.21 13.19
C ALA A 30 0.85 9.76 12.86
N LYS A 31 1.06 9.34 11.63
CA LYS A 31 1.02 7.95 11.18
C LYS A 31 2.09 7.16 11.95
N THR A 32 1.92 7.02 13.24
CA THR A 32 2.62 6.01 14.04
C THR A 32 1.74 4.77 14.00
N GLY A 33 1.54 4.26 12.78
CA GLY A 33 0.99 2.93 12.63
C GLY A 33 1.95 1.97 13.32
N ALA A 34 1.47 1.24 14.29
CA ALA A 34 2.16 0.09 14.86
C ALA A 34 2.35 -1.03 13.82
N GLY A 35 1.73 -0.91 12.65
CA GLY A 35 1.88 -1.77 11.50
C GLY A 35 3.13 -1.40 10.71
N GLY A 36 4.13 -2.28 10.68
CA GLY A 36 5.36 -2.11 9.91
C GLY A 36 5.14 -2.07 8.40
N GLU A 37 6.22 -2.17 7.65
CA GLU A 37 6.19 -2.32 6.19
C GLU A 37 5.89 -3.77 5.80
N ILE A 38 4.95 -3.96 4.87
CA ILE A 38 4.59 -5.25 4.27
C ILE A 38 5.04 -5.23 2.81
N LYS A 39 5.96 -6.10 2.44
CA LYS A 39 6.35 -6.24 1.04
C LYS A 39 5.35 -7.13 0.32
N MET A 40 4.93 -6.72 -0.90
CA MET A 40 4.04 -7.46 -1.77
C MET A 40 4.71 -7.66 -3.12
N GLY A 41 4.83 -8.91 -3.58
CA GLY A 41 5.35 -9.26 -4.89
C GLY A 41 4.35 -8.93 -5.99
N ILE A 42 4.81 -8.37 -7.11
CA ILE A 42 4.05 -8.21 -8.35
C ILE A 42 4.84 -8.93 -9.44
N ILE A 43 4.38 -10.13 -9.82
CA ILE A 43 5.03 -10.93 -10.87
C ILE A 43 4.16 -10.89 -12.12
N LEU A 44 4.62 -10.23 -13.16
CA LEU A 44 3.93 -10.08 -14.45
C LEU A 44 4.94 -10.26 -15.59
N GLY A 45 4.44 -10.52 -16.80
CA GLY A 45 5.26 -10.59 -18.00
C GLY A 45 5.69 -9.22 -18.48
N PHE A 46 6.64 -8.58 -17.80
CA PHE A 46 7.16 -7.27 -18.19
C PHE A 46 8.00 -7.32 -19.47
N THR A 47 8.45 -8.52 -19.86
CA THR A 47 8.99 -8.82 -21.18
C THR A 47 8.17 -9.90 -21.85
N GLY A 48 8.27 -10.04 -23.18
CA GLY A 48 7.59 -11.06 -23.94
C GLY A 48 6.23 -10.61 -24.54
N PRO A 49 5.31 -11.54 -24.83
CA PRO A 49 4.17 -11.28 -25.73
C PRO A 49 3.15 -10.27 -25.18
N ILE A 50 3.14 -10.00 -23.89
CA ILE A 50 2.16 -9.10 -23.24
C ILE A 50 2.80 -7.88 -22.58
N GLU A 51 4.06 -7.60 -22.86
CA GLU A 51 4.85 -6.50 -22.25
C GLU A 51 4.18 -5.12 -22.39
N SER A 52 3.34 -4.92 -23.40
CA SER A 52 2.63 -3.65 -23.60
C SER A 52 1.48 -3.44 -22.59
N LEU A 53 0.99 -4.51 -21.94
CA LEU A 53 -0.15 -4.46 -21.00
C LEU A 53 0.31 -4.37 -19.55
N THR A 54 1.40 -5.05 -19.22
CA THR A 54 1.82 -5.30 -17.84
C THR A 54 2.26 -4.06 -17.05
N PRO A 55 2.84 -2.99 -17.66
CA PRO A 55 3.12 -1.77 -16.92
C PRO A 55 1.88 -1.11 -16.32
N ALA A 56 0.76 -1.08 -17.06
CA ALA A 56 -0.51 -0.53 -16.57
C ALA A 56 -1.14 -1.44 -15.50
N MET A 57 -1.02 -2.76 -15.65
CA MET A 57 -1.50 -3.73 -14.66
C MET A 57 -0.74 -3.55 -13.33
N ALA A 58 0.59 -3.45 -13.39
CA ALA A 58 1.41 -3.22 -12.20
C ALA A 58 1.10 -1.87 -11.54
N ALA A 59 0.95 -0.80 -12.32
CA ALA A 59 0.59 0.51 -11.80
C ALA A 59 -0.78 0.50 -11.10
N SER A 60 -1.74 -0.27 -11.61
CA SER A 60 -3.06 -0.44 -10.98
C SER A 60 -2.96 -1.16 -9.63
N ALA A 61 -2.14 -2.21 -9.55
CA ALA A 61 -1.89 -2.91 -8.29
C ALA A 61 -1.18 -2.00 -7.26
N GLU A 62 -0.18 -1.26 -7.70
CA GLU A 62 0.54 -0.31 -6.84
C GLU A 62 -0.35 0.83 -6.35
N LEU A 63 -1.28 1.30 -7.18
CA LEU A 63 -2.30 2.27 -6.75
C LEU A 63 -3.16 1.69 -5.63
N ALA A 64 -3.66 0.46 -5.77
CA ALA A 64 -4.45 -0.21 -4.73
C ALA A 64 -3.64 -0.39 -3.44
N PHE A 65 -2.36 -0.76 -3.53
CA PHE A 65 -1.47 -0.88 -2.37
C PHE A 65 -1.25 0.47 -1.69
N LYS A 66 -1.10 1.53 -2.48
CA LYS A 66 -0.98 2.89 -1.97
C LYS A 66 -2.25 3.34 -1.26
N GLU A 67 -3.42 3.13 -1.85
CA GLU A 67 -4.72 3.48 -1.25
C GLU A 67 -4.94 2.72 0.07
N ALA A 68 -4.64 1.43 0.10
CA ALA A 68 -4.71 0.63 1.32
C ALA A 68 -3.78 1.15 2.42
N SER A 69 -2.55 1.51 2.06
CA SER A 69 -1.57 2.10 2.98
C SER A 69 -2.02 3.46 3.51
N ASP A 70 -2.52 4.32 2.62
CA ASP A 70 -2.95 5.68 2.95
C ASP A 70 -4.22 5.70 3.81
N SER A 71 -5.04 4.65 3.73
CA SER A 71 -6.24 4.52 4.55
C SER A 71 -5.94 4.52 6.05
N GLY A 72 -4.73 4.10 6.44
CA GLY A 72 -4.33 3.92 7.83
C GLY A 72 -5.04 2.76 8.55
N SER A 73 -5.94 2.04 7.85
CA SER A 73 -6.76 0.96 8.43
C SER A 73 -6.11 -0.42 8.28
N LEU A 74 -5.13 -0.54 7.38
CA LEU A 74 -4.47 -1.81 7.09
C LEU A 74 -3.63 -2.25 8.30
N LEU A 75 -3.99 -3.37 8.94
CA LEU A 75 -3.20 -4.03 9.99
C LEU A 75 -2.57 -3.05 11.00
N GLY A 76 -3.38 -2.13 11.53
CA GLY A 76 -2.92 -1.15 12.51
C GLY A 76 -2.08 -0.02 11.94
N GLY A 77 -2.26 0.30 10.65
CA GLY A 77 -1.55 1.38 9.96
C GLY A 77 -0.30 0.91 9.20
N ALA A 78 -0.22 -0.39 8.87
CA ALA A 78 0.85 -0.91 8.02
C ALA A 78 0.85 -0.25 6.63
N THR A 79 2.02 -0.18 6.02
CA THR A 79 2.20 0.28 4.63
C THR A 79 2.63 -0.87 3.74
N ILE A 80 2.22 -0.86 2.48
CA ILE A 80 2.61 -1.85 1.49
C ILE A 80 3.71 -1.30 0.59
N SER A 81 4.79 -2.07 0.44
CA SER A 81 5.89 -1.80 -0.48
C SER A 81 5.88 -2.85 -1.60
N PRO A 82 5.67 -2.45 -2.87
CA PRO A 82 5.65 -3.38 -3.98
C PRO A 82 7.07 -3.81 -4.38
N VAL A 83 7.21 -5.08 -4.75
CA VAL A 83 8.43 -5.67 -5.32
C VAL A 83 8.06 -6.29 -6.65
N ARG A 84 8.53 -5.71 -7.77
CA ARG A 84 8.25 -6.22 -9.11
C ARG A 84 9.25 -7.31 -9.51
N ALA A 85 8.75 -8.32 -10.26
CA ALA A 85 9.58 -9.31 -10.93
C ALA A 85 8.94 -9.74 -12.26
N ASP A 86 9.77 -10.13 -13.23
CA ASP A 86 9.34 -10.47 -14.57
C ASP A 86 9.14 -11.98 -14.72
N SER A 87 7.93 -12.41 -15.09
CA SER A 87 7.61 -13.81 -15.41
C SER A 87 7.86 -14.17 -16.88
N THR A 88 8.14 -13.19 -17.72
CA THR A 88 8.24 -13.33 -19.19
C THR A 88 6.98 -13.85 -19.90
N CYS A 89 5.99 -14.34 -19.19
CA CYS A 89 4.78 -15.00 -19.67
C CYS A 89 4.98 -16.38 -20.32
N VAL A 90 6.15 -16.70 -20.86
CA VAL A 90 6.40 -17.91 -21.68
C VAL A 90 7.48 -18.83 -21.12
N ASP A 91 8.35 -18.35 -20.23
CA ASP A 91 9.46 -19.12 -19.66
C ASP A 91 9.16 -19.51 -18.21
N SER A 92 8.81 -20.77 -18.00
CA SER A 92 8.50 -21.31 -16.67
C SER A 92 9.68 -21.29 -15.72
N ALA A 93 10.91 -21.44 -16.22
CA ALA A 93 12.11 -21.42 -15.38
C ALA A 93 12.40 -19.97 -14.91
N ALA A 94 12.31 -19.00 -15.81
CA ALA A 94 12.45 -17.59 -15.46
C ALA A 94 11.36 -17.14 -14.45
N ALA A 95 10.12 -17.56 -14.65
CA ALA A 95 9.02 -17.24 -13.74
C ALA A 95 9.21 -17.86 -12.34
N THR A 96 9.69 -19.11 -12.27
CA THR A 96 10.01 -19.78 -11.00
C THR A 96 11.13 -19.02 -10.28
N ALA A 97 12.22 -18.69 -10.97
CA ALA A 97 13.32 -17.92 -10.39
C ALA A 97 12.88 -16.52 -9.94
N ALA A 98 11.98 -15.86 -10.69
CA ALA A 98 11.40 -14.57 -10.30
C ALA A 98 10.60 -14.69 -8.99
N ALA A 99 9.79 -15.75 -8.85
CA ALA A 99 9.02 -16.00 -7.63
C ALA A 99 9.93 -16.29 -6.42
N GLU A 100 10.92 -17.14 -6.57
CA GLU A 100 11.93 -17.40 -5.54
C GLU A 100 12.66 -16.11 -5.13
N GLY A 101 13.02 -15.27 -6.11
CA GLY A 101 13.70 -14.00 -5.88
C GLY A 101 12.88 -12.99 -5.06
N VAL A 102 11.56 -12.89 -5.27
CA VAL A 102 10.71 -11.99 -4.45
C VAL A 102 10.45 -12.60 -3.08
N ILE A 103 10.30 -13.90 -2.97
CA ILE A 103 10.18 -14.60 -1.67
C ILE A 103 11.43 -14.38 -0.82
N ALA A 104 12.61 -14.50 -1.41
CA ALA A 104 13.88 -14.23 -0.73
C ALA A 104 14.00 -12.78 -0.22
N GLN A 105 13.26 -11.83 -0.82
CA GLN A 105 13.16 -10.44 -0.35
C GLN A 105 12.15 -10.26 0.79
N GLY A 106 11.47 -11.33 1.21
CA GLY A 106 10.55 -11.33 2.33
C GLY A 106 9.17 -10.76 2.00
N VAL A 107 8.66 -10.97 0.78
CA VAL A 107 7.28 -10.60 0.45
C VAL A 107 6.28 -11.46 1.24
N ALA A 108 5.20 -10.85 1.71
CA ALA A 108 4.15 -11.53 2.44
C ALA A 108 3.18 -12.30 1.51
N ALA A 109 3.03 -11.83 0.28
CA ALA A 109 2.23 -12.48 -0.76
C ALA A 109 2.69 -12.01 -2.15
N ILE A 110 2.23 -12.72 -3.18
CA ILE A 110 2.52 -12.42 -4.59
C ILE A 110 1.20 -12.24 -5.34
N MET A 111 1.09 -11.15 -6.08
CA MET A 111 0.08 -10.89 -7.08
C MET A 111 0.66 -11.25 -8.47
N GLY A 112 0.02 -12.19 -9.15
CA GLY A 112 0.50 -12.72 -10.43
C GLY A 112 0.61 -14.24 -10.38
N ALA A 113 1.12 -14.93 -11.41
CA ALA A 113 1.49 -14.35 -12.67
C ALA A 113 0.25 -14.18 -13.58
N ASP A 114 0.42 -13.48 -14.68
CA ASP A 114 -0.65 -13.12 -15.61
C ASP A 114 -0.89 -14.17 -16.74
N CYS A 115 0.04 -15.09 -16.93
CA CYS A 115 -0.03 -16.15 -17.95
C CYS A 115 -0.14 -17.53 -17.29
N SER A 116 -1.12 -18.34 -17.73
CA SER A 116 -1.48 -19.62 -17.09
C SER A 116 -0.31 -20.61 -16.96
N GLY A 117 0.54 -20.72 -18.00
CA GLY A 117 1.66 -21.64 -18.00
C GLY A 117 2.68 -21.31 -16.91
N VAL A 118 3.10 -20.06 -16.80
CA VAL A 118 4.05 -19.60 -15.79
C VAL A 118 3.42 -19.55 -14.39
N THR A 119 2.13 -19.25 -14.30
CA THR A 119 1.38 -19.34 -13.02
C THR A 119 1.38 -20.77 -12.50
N GLY A 120 1.11 -21.75 -13.38
CA GLY A 120 1.17 -23.17 -13.03
C GLY A 120 2.55 -23.61 -12.57
N ALA A 121 3.61 -23.14 -13.23
CA ALA A 121 4.98 -23.43 -12.84
C ALA A 121 5.32 -22.88 -11.43
N ILE A 122 4.95 -21.64 -11.15
CA ILE A 122 5.15 -21.02 -9.82
C ILE A 122 4.36 -21.78 -8.76
N ALA A 123 3.08 -22.07 -9.03
CA ALA A 123 2.21 -22.75 -8.08
C ALA A 123 2.72 -24.17 -7.74
N THR A 124 3.30 -24.86 -8.71
CA THR A 124 3.78 -26.23 -8.52
C THR A 124 5.17 -26.30 -7.88
N ASN A 125 6.04 -25.35 -8.17
CA ASN A 125 7.46 -25.46 -7.80
C ASN A 125 7.84 -24.56 -6.60
N VAL A 126 7.05 -23.55 -6.30
CA VAL A 126 7.41 -22.51 -5.31
C VAL A 126 6.37 -22.35 -4.20
N ALA A 127 5.09 -22.45 -4.53
CA ALA A 127 3.99 -22.17 -3.60
C ALA A 127 3.45 -23.42 -2.86
N VAL A 128 4.17 -24.53 -2.86
CA VAL A 128 3.80 -25.79 -2.21
C VAL A 128 4.43 -25.93 -0.83
#